data_71ae04c3df48eaf3edca61dbca0fef89
#
_entry.id   71ae04c3df48eaf3edca61dbca0fef89
#
_cell.length_a   1.000
_cell.length_b   1.000
_cell.length_c   1.000
_cell.angle_alpha   90.00
_cell.angle_beta   90.00
_cell.angle_gamma   90.00
#
_symmetry.space_group_name_H-M   'P 1'
#
loop_
_entity.id
_entity.type
_entity.pdbx_description
1 polymer ?
#
loop_
_entity_poly.entity_id
_entity_poly.type
_entity_poly.pdbx_seq_one_letter_code
_entity_poly.pdbx_strand_id
1 'polypeptide(L)'
;MIILDTNVVSELIKDAPDPPVRAWANAQPRRALLTTSITVMELRAGVEKLLQSRRRQELEAGIEWALDELLGGRVLDFDRRAALAAAGWYGHCRRAGRPLQATDMQIAGIAICRDIPVATRDVDDFAGIGVKVINPWTTAI
;
A
#
# COMPACT_ATOMS: atom_id res chain seq x y z
N MET A 1 12.72 2.47 5.31
CA MET A 1 11.27 2.20 5.43
C MET A 1 10.63 2.22 4.06
N ILE A 2 9.63 1.38 3.84
CA ILE A 2 8.93 1.26 2.56
C ILE A 2 7.44 1.07 2.85
N ILE A 3 6.60 1.94 2.32
CA ILE A 3 5.14 1.79 2.41
C ILE A 3 4.69 0.76 1.40
N LEU A 4 4.02 -0.29 1.86
CA LEU A 4 3.38 -1.26 0.98
C LEU A 4 1.97 -0.76 0.63
N ASP A 5 1.73 -0.54 -0.67
CA ASP A 5 0.41 -0.23 -1.19
C ASP A 5 -0.52 -1.43 -1.04
N THR A 6 -1.81 -1.20 -1.13
CA THR A 6 -2.85 -2.21 -0.94
C THR A 6 -2.64 -3.45 -1.82
N ASN A 7 -2.29 -3.25 -3.10
CA ASN A 7 -2.08 -4.37 -4.01
C ASN A 7 -0.88 -5.26 -3.61
N VAL A 8 0.15 -4.70 -3.00
CA VAL A 8 1.30 -5.47 -2.52
C VAL A 8 0.91 -6.29 -1.28
N VAL A 9 0.22 -5.68 -0.33
CA VAL A 9 -0.26 -6.39 0.87
C VAL A 9 -1.23 -7.50 0.46
N SER A 10 -2.17 -7.21 -0.44
CA SER A 10 -3.12 -8.21 -0.96
C SER A 10 -2.41 -9.39 -1.62
N GLU A 11 -1.33 -9.14 -2.36
CA GLU A 11 -0.56 -10.21 -2.99
C GLU A 11 0.12 -11.08 -1.93
N LEU A 12 0.74 -10.47 -0.94
CA LEU A 12 1.47 -11.20 0.12
C LEU A 12 0.57 -12.02 1.03
N ILE A 13 -0.72 -11.71 1.11
CA ILE A 13 -1.71 -12.46 1.90
C ILE A 13 -2.11 -13.78 1.21
N LYS A 14 -1.99 -13.87 -0.11
CA LYS A 14 -2.37 -15.07 -0.87
C LYS A 14 -1.59 -16.30 -0.38
N ASP A 15 -2.20 -17.48 -0.49
CA ASP A 15 -1.54 -18.75 -0.17
C ASP A 15 -0.29 -18.96 -1.03
N ALA A 16 -0.36 -18.57 -2.30
CA ALA A 16 0.76 -18.64 -3.24
C ALA A 16 0.99 -17.26 -3.87
N PRO A 17 1.69 -16.36 -3.15
CA PRO A 17 2.04 -15.05 -3.71
C PRO A 17 2.91 -15.19 -4.96
N ASP A 18 2.79 -14.22 -5.86
CA ASP A 18 3.63 -14.15 -7.06
C ASP A 18 5.11 -14.20 -6.64
N PRO A 19 5.91 -15.16 -7.18
CA PRO A 19 7.29 -15.37 -6.74
C PRO A 19 8.17 -14.12 -6.69
N PRO A 20 8.17 -13.21 -7.69
CA PRO A 20 8.96 -11.98 -7.60
C PRO A 20 8.59 -11.11 -6.40
N VAL A 21 7.31 -10.97 -6.11
CA VAL A 21 6.81 -10.14 -4.99
C VAL A 21 7.23 -10.73 -3.65
N ARG A 22 7.05 -12.03 -3.50
CA ARG A 22 7.45 -12.76 -2.30
C ARG A 22 8.96 -12.65 -2.07
N ALA A 23 9.75 -12.86 -3.11
CA ALA A 23 11.21 -12.77 -3.04
C ALA A 23 11.65 -11.35 -2.68
N TRP A 24 11.04 -10.34 -3.30
CA TRP A 24 11.34 -8.95 -3.00
C TRP A 24 11.04 -8.63 -1.53
N ALA A 25 9.86 -9.00 -1.04
CA ALA A 25 9.47 -8.73 0.35
C ALA A 25 10.40 -9.43 1.35
N ASN A 26 10.78 -10.69 1.08
CA ASN A 26 11.69 -11.46 1.93
C ASN A 26 13.11 -10.89 1.97
N ALA A 27 13.52 -10.18 0.92
CA ALA A 27 14.82 -9.53 0.85
C ALA A 27 14.88 -8.23 1.67
N GLN A 28 13.74 -7.67 2.07
CA GLN A 28 13.71 -6.46 2.90
C GLN A 28 13.83 -6.80 4.38
N PRO A 29 14.49 -5.96 5.18
CA PRO A 29 14.39 -6.09 6.64
C PRO A 29 12.94 -5.93 7.05
N ARG A 30 12.42 -6.89 7.81
CA ARG A 30 10.99 -6.89 8.17
C ARG A 30 10.55 -5.58 8.83
N ARG A 31 11.38 -5.02 9.70
CA ARG A 31 11.12 -3.73 10.36
C ARG A 31 11.05 -2.53 9.41
N ALA A 32 11.52 -2.68 8.17
CA ALA A 32 11.46 -1.61 7.17
C ALA A 32 10.12 -1.57 6.44
N LEU A 33 9.33 -2.63 6.51
CA LEU A 33 8.03 -2.73 5.85
C LEU A 33 6.94 -2.14 6.73
N LEU A 34 6.12 -1.30 6.13
CA LEU A 34 4.96 -0.69 6.78
C LEU A 34 3.85 -0.44 5.76
N THR A 35 2.69 -0.05 6.22
CA THR A 35 1.57 0.31 5.36
C THR A 35 0.85 1.54 5.90
N THR A 36 -0.35 1.82 5.40
CA THR A 36 -1.13 3.00 5.77
C THR A 36 -2.52 2.61 6.29
N SER A 37 -3.15 3.51 7.04
CA SER A 37 -4.54 3.34 7.47
C SER A 37 -5.49 3.26 6.27
N ILE A 38 -5.15 3.85 5.14
CA ILE A 38 -5.92 3.75 3.90
C ILE A 38 -5.91 2.31 3.38
N THR A 39 -4.76 1.65 3.37
CA THR A 39 -4.66 0.25 2.99
C THR A 39 -5.45 -0.65 3.95
N VAL A 40 -5.38 -0.40 5.25
CA VAL A 40 -6.21 -1.12 6.23
C VAL A 40 -7.69 -1.01 5.88
N MET A 41 -8.16 0.20 5.59
CA MET A 41 -9.55 0.44 5.18
C MET A 41 -9.90 -0.33 3.90
N GLU A 42 -9.07 -0.26 2.87
CA GLU A 42 -9.33 -0.94 1.59
C GLU A 42 -9.39 -2.46 1.76
N LEU A 43 -8.48 -3.04 2.53
CA LEU A 43 -8.46 -4.47 2.81
C LEU A 43 -9.72 -4.90 3.56
N ARG A 44 -10.12 -4.16 4.59
CA ARG A 44 -11.33 -4.44 5.38
C ARG A 44 -12.60 -4.23 4.57
N ALA A 45 -12.64 -3.21 3.71
CA ALA A 45 -13.76 -3.01 2.79
C ALA A 45 -13.92 -4.21 1.82
N GLY A 46 -12.81 -4.81 1.40
CA GLY A 46 -12.82 -6.03 0.60
C GLY A 46 -13.46 -7.21 1.34
N VAL A 47 -13.22 -7.34 2.64
CA VAL A 47 -13.86 -8.36 3.48
C VAL A 47 -15.37 -8.13 3.56
N GLU A 48 -15.79 -6.87 3.77
CA GLU A 48 -17.21 -6.52 3.90
C GLU A 48 -18.04 -6.84 2.64
N LYS A 49 -17.39 -6.93 1.48
CA LYS A 49 -18.05 -7.33 0.23
C LYS A 49 -18.36 -8.82 0.16
N LEU A 50 -17.75 -9.64 1.01
CA LEU A 50 -17.91 -11.08 0.98
C LEU A 50 -19.04 -11.53 1.93
N LEU A 51 -19.80 -12.54 1.50
CA LEU A 51 -20.74 -13.21 2.37
C LEU A 51 -19.99 -13.99 3.46
N GLN A 52 -20.64 -14.23 4.59
CA GLN A 52 -20.10 -15.10 5.64
C GLN A 52 -19.78 -16.47 5.04
N SER A 53 -18.49 -16.84 5.06
CA SER A 53 -17.98 -18.01 4.37
C SER A 53 -16.58 -18.33 4.86
N ARG A 54 -16.09 -19.49 4.48
CA ARG A 54 -14.70 -19.87 4.72
C ARG A 54 -13.73 -18.90 4.04
N ARG A 55 -14.03 -18.46 2.81
CA ARG A 55 -13.22 -17.50 2.06
C ARG A 55 -13.10 -16.17 2.81
N ARG A 56 -14.20 -15.67 3.39
CA ARG A 56 -14.19 -14.46 4.21
C ARG A 56 -13.28 -14.62 5.42
N GLN A 57 -13.41 -15.74 6.13
CA GLN A 57 -12.60 -16.05 7.32
C GLN A 57 -11.11 -16.14 6.98
N GLU A 58 -10.77 -16.77 5.86
CA GLU A 58 -9.39 -16.88 5.40
C GLU A 58 -8.82 -15.52 5.05
N LEU A 59 -9.58 -14.65 4.40
CA LEU A 59 -9.15 -13.28 4.09
C LEU A 59 -8.95 -12.46 5.36
N GLU A 60 -9.88 -12.54 6.31
CA GLU A 60 -9.74 -11.86 7.61
C GLU A 60 -8.46 -12.30 8.32
N ALA A 61 -8.21 -13.60 8.38
CA ALA A 61 -7.01 -14.15 9.00
C ALA A 61 -5.73 -13.69 8.29
N GLY A 62 -5.76 -13.64 6.96
CA GLY A 62 -4.63 -13.15 6.16
C GLY A 62 -4.32 -11.67 6.42
N ILE A 63 -5.35 -10.84 6.53
CA ILE A 63 -5.19 -9.42 6.86
C ILE A 63 -4.59 -9.25 8.26
N GLU A 64 -5.11 -9.97 9.25
CA GLU A 64 -4.57 -9.93 10.62
C GLU A 64 -3.10 -10.36 10.65
N TRP A 65 -2.76 -11.45 9.95
CA TRP A 65 -1.38 -11.90 9.82
C TRP A 65 -0.50 -10.81 9.20
N ALA A 66 -0.94 -10.17 8.12
CA ALA A 66 -0.17 -9.13 7.46
C ALA A 66 0.08 -7.94 8.38
N LEU A 67 -0.95 -7.46 9.08
CA LEU A 67 -0.83 -6.30 9.94
C LEU A 67 0.02 -6.59 11.20
N ASP A 68 -0.15 -7.75 11.80
CA ASP A 68 0.49 -8.08 13.08
C ASP A 68 1.88 -8.72 12.89
N GLU A 69 1.97 -9.74 12.05
CA GLU A 69 3.21 -10.51 11.90
C GLU A 69 4.15 -9.92 10.83
N LEU A 70 3.64 -9.66 9.63
CA LEU A 70 4.46 -9.14 8.55
C LEU A 70 4.89 -7.69 8.84
N LEU A 71 3.93 -6.85 9.20
CA LEU A 71 4.12 -5.41 9.37
C LEU A 71 4.34 -4.98 10.83
N GLY A 72 4.14 -5.89 11.79
CA GLY A 72 4.37 -5.61 13.21
C GLY A 72 3.61 -4.39 13.73
N GLY A 73 2.39 -4.16 13.23
CA GLY A 73 1.58 -3.02 13.59
C GLY A 73 2.06 -1.68 13.04
N ARG A 74 3.02 -1.69 12.13
CA ARG A 74 3.56 -0.44 11.54
C ARG A 74 2.62 0.09 10.47
N VAL A 75 1.66 0.91 10.90
CA VAL A 75 0.64 1.53 10.07
C VAL A 75 0.72 3.05 10.24
N LEU A 76 0.90 3.77 9.15
CA LEU A 76 0.91 5.23 9.15
C LEU A 76 -0.51 5.77 8.94
N ASP A 77 -0.90 6.73 9.76
CA ASP A 77 -2.22 7.34 9.68
C ASP A 77 -2.28 8.45 8.63
N PHE A 78 -3.45 8.60 8.03
CA PHE A 78 -3.77 9.72 7.17
C PHE A 78 -4.15 10.92 8.04
N ASP A 79 -3.14 11.65 8.48
CA ASP A 79 -3.28 12.80 9.37
C ASP A 79 -3.40 14.13 8.60
N ARG A 80 -3.39 15.26 9.30
CA ARG A 80 -3.51 16.58 8.68
C ARG A 80 -2.35 16.87 7.72
N ARG A 81 -1.12 16.50 8.06
CA ARG A 81 0.04 16.72 7.20
C ARG A 81 -0.08 15.91 5.90
N ALA A 82 -0.51 14.67 6.02
CA ALA A 82 -0.77 13.82 4.85
C ALA A 82 -1.91 14.38 4.00
N ALA A 83 -2.94 14.91 4.61
CA ALA A 83 -4.08 15.52 3.90
C ALA A 83 -3.64 16.74 3.08
N LEU A 84 -2.79 17.61 3.63
CA LEU A 84 -2.25 18.75 2.90
C LEU A 84 -1.37 18.32 1.73
N ALA A 85 -0.51 17.34 1.94
CA ALA A 85 0.33 16.77 0.89
C ALA A 85 -0.51 16.10 -0.22
N ALA A 86 -1.55 15.38 0.17
CA ALA A 86 -2.48 14.75 -0.78
C ALA A 86 -3.21 15.78 -1.64
N ALA A 87 -3.64 16.89 -1.05
CA ALA A 87 -4.28 17.99 -1.79
C ALA A 87 -3.33 18.61 -2.82
N GLY A 88 -2.07 18.82 -2.45
CA GLY A 88 -1.04 19.30 -3.38
C GLY A 88 -0.80 18.33 -4.53
N TRP A 89 -0.72 17.06 -4.25
CA TRP A 89 -0.58 15.99 -5.26
C TRP A 89 -1.79 15.92 -6.18
N TYR A 90 -2.99 16.01 -5.61
CA TYR A 90 -4.23 16.09 -6.40
C TYR A 90 -4.19 17.25 -7.40
N GLY A 91 -3.80 18.44 -6.94
CA GLY A 91 -3.68 19.62 -7.80
C GLY A 91 -2.67 19.42 -8.93
N HIS A 92 -1.52 18.80 -8.63
CA HIS A 92 -0.51 18.48 -9.63
C HIS A 92 -1.06 17.52 -10.70
N CYS A 93 -1.71 16.44 -10.28
CA CYS A 93 -2.30 15.46 -11.20
C CYS A 93 -3.40 16.07 -12.05
N ARG A 94 -4.27 16.89 -11.45
CA ARG A 94 -5.35 17.56 -12.17
C ARG A 94 -4.81 18.49 -13.26
N ARG A 95 -3.79 19.29 -12.95
CA ARG A 95 -3.16 20.19 -13.94
C ARG A 95 -2.47 19.41 -15.06
N ALA A 96 -1.96 18.22 -14.78
CA ALA A 96 -1.36 17.35 -15.77
C ALA A 96 -2.37 16.50 -16.55
N GLY A 97 -3.68 16.62 -16.27
CA GLY A 97 -4.72 15.82 -16.91
C GLY A 97 -4.69 14.35 -16.53
N ARG A 98 -4.10 14.01 -15.39
CA ARG A 98 -3.97 12.62 -14.93
C ARG A 98 -5.14 12.24 -14.04
N PRO A 99 -5.84 11.11 -14.31
CA PRO A 99 -6.87 10.61 -13.42
C PRO A 99 -6.23 10.15 -12.10
N LEU A 100 -6.89 10.40 -10.98
CA LEU A 100 -6.38 10.06 -9.66
C LEU A 100 -7.53 9.53 -8.80
N GLN A 101 -7.39 8.32 -8.31
CA GLN A 101 -8.34 7.75 -7.36
C GLN A 101 -8.09 8.33 -5.96
N ALA A 102 -9.16 8.46 -5.17
CA ALA A 102 -9.08 9.07 -3.84
C ALA A 102 -8.11 8.33 -2.92
N THR A 103 -8.14 7.00 -2.92
CA THR A 103 -7.25 6.20 -2.07
C THR A 103 -5.79 6.31 -2.47
N ASP A 104 -5.48 6.36 -3.76
CA ASP A 104 -4.12 6.58 -4.25
C ASP A 104 -3.60 7.96 -3.87
N MET A 105 -4.45 8.98 -3.96
CA MET A 105 -4.14 10.34 -3.51
C MET A 105 -3.78 10.37 -2.02
N GLN A 106 -4.54 9.67 -1.21
CA GLN A 106 -4.34 9.63 0.24
C GLN A 106 -3.03 8.90 0.60
N ILE A 107 -2.76 7.77 -0.03
CA ILE A 107 -1.51 7.02 0.17
C ILE A 107 -0.32 7.87 -0.29
N ALA A 108 -0.42 8.52 -1.45
CA ALA A 108 0.62 9.42 -1.94
C ALA A 108 0.88 10.55 -0.94
N GLY A 109 -0.15 11.14 -0.36
CA GLY A 109 -0.02 12.19 0.65
C GLY A 109 0.77 11.73 1.88
N ILE A 110 0.51 10.52 2.35
CA ILE A 110 1.27 9.93 3.47
C ILE A 110 2.74 9.76 3.09
N ALA A 111 3.01 9.21 1.92
CA ALA A 111 4.38 8.98 1.43
C ALA A 111 5.15 10.30 1.27
N ILE A 112 4.53 11.31 0.69
CA ILE A 112 5.14 12.62 0.45
C ILE A 112 5.49 13.30 1.77
N CYS A 113 4.54 13.40 2.70
CA CYS A 113 4.76 14.14 3.95
C CYS A 113 5.76 13.45 4.88
N ARG A 114 5.95 12.14 4.73
CA ARG A 114 6.91 11.36 5.52
C ARG A 114 8.22 11.10 4.79
N ASP A 115 8.29 11.42 3.49
CA ASP A 115 9.44 11.14 2.64
C ASP A 115 9.83 9.65 2.67
N ILE A 116 8.83 8.78 2.45
CA ILE A 116 9.01 7.33 2.49
C ILE A 116 8.69 6.73 1.13
N PRO A 117 9.55 5.85 0.58
CA PRO A 117 9.28 5.13 -0.66
C PRO A 117 7.99 4.31 -0.62
N VAL A 118 7.34 4.15 -1.77
CA VAL A 118 6.13 3.36 -1.95
C VAL A 118 6.41 2.16 -2.83
N ALA A 119 6.03 0.97 -2.38
CA ALA A 119 6.01 -0.23 -3.18
C ALA A 119 4.59 -0.47 -3.69
N THR A 120 4.42 -0.53 -5.01
CA THR A 120 3.14 -0.68 -5.68
C THR A 120 3.30 -1.32 -7.04
N ARG A 121 2.23 -1.95 -7.52
CA ARG A 121 2.14 -2.39 -8.91
C ARG A 121 1.80 -1.23 -9.85
N ASP A 122 1.06 -0.25 -9.34
CA ASP A 122 0.52 0.88 -10.11
C ASP A 122 1.49 2.06 -10.08
N VAL A 123 2.70 1.84 -10.56
CA VAL A 123 3.78 2.83 -10.49
C VAL A 123 3.43 4.15 -11.19
N ASP A 124 2.63 4.08 -12.26
CA ASP A 124 2.22 5.28 -13.01
C ASP A 124 1.34 6.21 -12.18
N ASP A 125 0.53 5.66 -11.27
CA ASP A 125 -0.35 6.44 -10.40
C ASP A 125 0.42 7.26 -9.36
N PHE A 126 1.66 6.85 -9.08
CA PHE A 126 2.56 7.51 -8.13
C PHE A 126 3.73 8.22 -8.78
N ALA A 127 3.82 8.21 -10.11
CA ALA A 127 4.93 8.80 -10.84
C ALA A 127 5.02 10.32 -10.58
N GLY A 128 6.19 10.79 -10.14
CA GLY A 128 6.44 12.20 -9.90
C GLY A 128 6.10 12.71 -8.51
N ILE A 129 5.75 11.81 -7.57
CA ILE A 129 5.44 12.23 -6.17
C ILE A 129 6.66 12.71 -5.38
N GLY A 130 7.86 12.57 -5.92
CA GLY A 130 9.09 13.03 -5.27
C GLY A 130 9.75 12.02 -4.34
N VAL A 131 9.13 10.86 -4.11
CA VAL A 131 9.74 9.74 -3.40
C VAL A 131 9.93 8.56 -4.35
N LYS A 132 10.79 7.62 -3.96
CA LYS A 132 11.04 6.42 -4.78
C LYS A 132 9.77 5.56 -4.86
N VAL A 133 9.44 5.11 -6.07
CA VAL A 133 8.33 4.18 -6.34
C VAL A 133 8.94 2.87 -6.82
N ILE A 134 8.58 1.78 -6.17
CA ILE A 134 9.14 0.45 -6.41
C ILE A 134 8.03 -0.48 -6.88
N ASN A 135 8.28 -1.22 -7.96
CA ASN A 135 7.37 -2.28 -8.40
C ASN A 135 7.95 -3.65 -7.98
N PRO A 136 7.40 -4.30 -6.94
CA PRO A 136 7.92 -5.60 -6.48
C PRO A 136 7.79 -6.73 -7.51
N TRP A 137 6.91 -6.58 -8.49
CA TRP A 137 6.74 -7.59 -9.56
C TRP A 137 7.88 -7.59 -10.57
N THR A 138 8.55 -6.45 -10.76
CA THR A 138 9.57 -6.27 -11.79
C THR A 138 10.95 -5.89 -11.27
N THR A 139 11.07 -5.55 -9.99
CA THR A 139 12.34 -5.11 -9.40
C THR A 139 13.23 -6.31 -9.13
N ALA A 140 14.47 -6.26 -9.61
CA ALA A 140 15.49 -7.27 -9.28
C ALA A 140 15.84 -7.20 -7.79
N ILE A 141 16.14 -8.36 -7.23
CA ILE A 141 16.53 -8.48 -5.83
C ILE A 141 18.05 -8.26 -5.70
#